data_8828c29ff69f84a4f99d6efc9044cb31
#
_entry.id   8828c29ff69f84a4f99d6efc9044cb31
#
_cell.length_a   1.000
_cell.length_b   1.000
_cell.length_c   1.000
_cell.angle_alpha   90.00
_cell.angle_beta   90.00
_cell.angle_gamma   90.00
#
_symmetry.space_group_name_H-M   'P 1'
#
loop_
_entity.id
_entity.type
_entity.pdbx_description
1 polymer ?
#
loop_
_entity_poly.entity_id
_entity_poly.type
_entity_poly.pdbx_seq_one_letter_code
_entity_poly.pdbx_strand_id
1 'polypeptide(L)'
;ALYYKSYIAYAREQYDWARSGFERLLKSEAYGEVAPYYLLQIEFKQGNYRYVVENGEELIRRASPRQRAELSRVMAEAWFRLGEYSKPLDYLDAFVQAGGEMGRDENYLYGFSLYRTARYDDAAEYLRKACGADDALTQNASYHLADCYLRGGDKQQAMQSFAMASNAEFDSAIAEDALFNYGKLQYELGGGRFNEAIQVLNRYVAQYPSSPRVRTAKELLAAAYYNSHNYD
;
A
#
# COMPACT_ATOMS: atom_id res chain seq x y z
N ALA A 1 18.84 2.95 -34.91
CA ALA A 1 19.35 4.14 -34.16
C ALA A 1 18.25 4.83 -33.35
N LEU A 2 17.06 5.14 -33.94
CA LEU A 2 15.98 5.87 -33.24
C LEU A 2 15.44 5.12 -32.03
N TYR A 3 15.17 3.82 -32.13
CA TYR A 3 14.70 2.99 -31.00
C TYR A 3 15.61 3.12 -29.76
N TYR A 4 16.90 2.94 -29.92
CA TYR A 4 17.84 3.03 -28.80
C TYR A 4 17.92 4.44 -28.20
N LYS A 5 17.78 5.49 -29.01
CA LYS A 5 17.72 6.87 -28.51
C LYS A 5 16.44 7.09 -27.69
N SER A 6 15.30 6.61 -28.16
CA SER A 6 14.03 6.70 -27.45
C SER A 6 14.04 5.90 -26.17
N TYR A 7 14.63 4.70 -26.18
CA TYR A 7 14.80 3.87 -24.99
C TYR A 7 15.71 4.52 -23.94
N ILE A 8 16.85 5.10 -24.37
CA ILE A 8 17.74 5.85 -23.46
C ILE A 8 17.03 7.06 -22.87
N ALA A 9 16.23 7.78 -23.66
CA ALA A 9 15.43 8.89 -23.17
C ALA A 9 14.38 8.43 -22.14
N TYR A 10 13.69 7.31 -22.41
CA TYR A 10 12.76 6.68 -21.46
C TYR A 10 13.46 6.31 -20.14
N ALA A 11 14.61 5.63 -20.23
CA ALA A 11 15.39 5.22 -19.07
C ALA A 11 15.95 6.40 -18.24
N ARG A 12 16.07 7.58 -18.87
CA ARG A 12 16.46 8.85 -18.22
C ARG A 12 15.27 9.71 -17.82
N GLU A 13 14.06 9.16 -17.85
CA GLU A 13 12.82 9.85 -17.52
C GLU A 13 12.51 11.08 -18.38
N GLN A 14 13.14 11.17 -19.55
CA GLN A 14 12.91 12.21 -20.55
C GLN A 14 11.69 11.81 -21.41
N TYR A 15 10.51 11.78 -20.80
CA TYR A 15 9.31 11.15 -21.36
C TYR A 15 8.82 11.82 -22.66
N ASP A 16 8.90 13.12 -22.80
CA ASP A 16 8.50 13.83 -24.04
C ASP A 16 9.36 13.44 -25.23
N TRP A 17 10.68 13.36 -25.01
CA TRP A 17 11.62 12.88 -26.01
C TRP A 17 11.42 11.41 -26.37
N ALA A 18 11.23 10.58 -25.36
CA ALA A 18 10.97 9.15 -25.55
C ALA A 18 9.67 8.95 -26.33
N ARG A 19 8.58 9.65 -25.95
CA ARG A 19 7.28 9.63 -26.63
C ARG A 19 7.43 9.95 -28.12
N SER A 20 7.99 11.12 -28.43
CA SER A 20 8.17 11.55 -29.83
C SER A 20 8.96 10.52 -30.65
N GLY A 21 9.95 9.89 -30.04
CA GLY A 21 10.74 8.83 -30.71
C GLY A 21 9.93 7.54 -30.93
N PHE A 22 9.17 7.07 -29.95
CA PHE A 22 8.35 5.86 -30.07
C PHE A 22 7.14 6.07 -31.00
N GLU A 23 6.50 7.25 -31.01
CA GLU A 23 5.42 7.58 -31.96
C GLU A 23 5.88 7.44 -33.42
N ARG A 24 7.11 7.89 -33.73
CA ARG A 24 7.70 7.74 -35.06
C ARG A 24 8.01 6.29 -35.42
N LEU A 25 8.15 5.42 -34.41
CA LEU A 25 8.41 3.99 -34.59
C LEU A 25 7.15 3.15 -34.77
N LEU A 26 5.94 3.69 -34.55
CA LEU A 26 4.67 2.96 -34.71
C LEU A 26 4.49 2.36 -36.12
N LYS A 27 5.06 2.98 -37.16
CA LYS A 27 5.01 2.52 -38.55
C LYS A 27 6.24 1.72 -39.00
N SER A 28 7.15 1.41 -38.05
CA SER A 28 8.37 0.66 -38.35
C SER A 28 8.09 -0.83 -38.39
N GLU A 29 8.52 -1.52 -39.43
CA GLU A 29 8.45 -2.99 -39.50
C GLU A 29 9.17 -3.68 -38.35
N ALA A 30 10.31 -3.11 -37.88
CA ALA A 30 11.12 -3.72 -36.85
C ALA A 30 10.68 -3.37 -35.43
N TYR A 31 9.99 -2.25 -35.20
CA TYR A 31 9.70 -1.72 -33.86
C TYR A 31 8.25 -1.28 -33.65
N GLY A 32 7.40 -1.40 -34.68
CA GLY A 32 5.99 -1.02 -34.61
C GLY A 32 5.20 -1.79 -33.56
N GLU A 33 5.56 -3.03 -33.29
CA GLU A 33 4.90 -3.84 -32.24
C GLU A 33 5.39 -3.54 -30.83
N VAL A 34 6.62 -3.03 -30.68
CA VAL A 34 7.19 -2.73 -29.36
C VAL A 34 6.98 -1.28 -28.94
N ALA A 35 6.80 -0.36 -29.88
CA ALA A 35 6.60 1.05 -29.61
C ALA A 35 5.36 1.33 -28.73
N PRO A 36 4.17 0.72 -28.97
CA PRO A 36 2.99 0.90 -28.14
C PRO A 36 3.21 0.52 -26.66
N TYR A 37 4.02 -0.51 -26.40
CA TYR A 37 4.40 -0.90 -25.06
C TYR A 37 5.09 0.24 -24.30
N TYR A 38 6.11 0.87 -24.92
CA TYR A 38 6.80 1.99 -24.27
C TYR A 38 5.93 3.24 -24.17
N LEU A 39 5.07 3.51 -25.14
CA LEU A 39 4.11 4.61 -25.05
C LEU A 39 3.18 4.43 -23.86
N LEU A 40 2.64 3.24 -23.64
CA LEU A 40 1.82 2.95 -22.46
C LEU A 40 2.58 3.12 -21.15
N GLN A 41 3.83 2.66 -21.10
CA GLN A 41 4.71 2.85 -19.94
C GLN A 41 4.96 4.34 -19.63
N ILE A 42 5.13 5.16 -20.67
CA ILE A 42 5.29 6.61 -20.53
C ILE A 42 4.02 7.24 -19.96
N GLU A 43 2.84 6.87 -20.48
CA GLU A 43 1.56 7.35 -19.98
C GLU A 43 1.39 6.99 -18.49
N PHE A 44 1.73 5.76 -18.13
CA PHE A 44 1.71 5.33 -16.74
C PHE A 44 2.65 6.16 -15.85
N LYS A 45 3.89 6.37 -16.28
CA LYS A 45 4.90 7.17 -15.54
C LYS A 45 4.50 8.64 -15.39
N GLN A 46 3.73 9.16 -16.32
CA GLN A 46 3.18 10.52 -16.27
C GLN A 46 1.85 10.62 -15.50
N GLY A 47 1.34 9.52 -14.95
CA GLY A 47 0.13 9.48 -14.15
C GLY A 47 -1.17 9.44 -14.96
N ASN A 48 -1.11 9.20 -16.27
CA ASN A 48 -2.27 9.12 -17.16
C ASN A 48 -2.95 7.74 -17.05
N TYR A 49 -3.31 7.35 -15.82
CA TYR A 49 -3.83 6.01 -15.50
C TYR A 49 -5.08 5.64 -16.29
N ARG A 50 -5.96 6.61 -16.59
CA ARG A 50 -7.17 6.36 -17.39
C ARG A 50 -6.79 5.90 -18.80
N TYR A 51 -5.84 6.58 -19.45
CA TYR A 51 -5.34 6.16 -20.76
C TYR A 51 -4.75 4.74 -20.72
N VAL A 52 -4.00 4.43 -19.66
CA VAL A 52 -3.38 3.11 -19.46
C VAL A 52 -4.44 2.02 -19.42
N VAL A 53 -5.50 2.17 -18.63
CA VAL A 53 -6.53 1.14 -18.50
C VAL A 53 -7.40 0.98 -19.74
N GLU A 54 -7.61 2.05 -20.49
CA GLU A 54 -8.37 2.03 -21.75
C GLU A 54 -7.62 1.35 -22.90
N ASN A 55 -6.29 1.40 -22.89
CA ASN A 55 -5.45 0.93 -24.01
C ASN A 55 -4.61 -0.31 -23.70
N GLY A 56 -4.43 -0.66 -22.43
CA GLY A 56 -3.52 -1.72 -21.99
C GLY A 56 -3.97 -3.13 -22.36
N GLU A 57 -5.29 -3.40 -22.36
CA GLU A 57 -5.85 -4.72 -22.66
C GLU A 57 -5.44 -5.25 -24.05
N GLU A 58 -5.49 -4.39 -25.07
CA GLU A 58 -5.12 -4.77 -26.43
C GLU A 58 -3.63 -5.13 -26.52
N LEU A 59 -2.79 -4.41 -25.77
CA LEU A 59 -1.36 -4.68 -25.73
C LEU A 59 -1.07 -6.00 -25.00
N ILE A 60 -1.78 -6.29 -23.90
CA ILE A 60 -1.65 -7.55 -23.15
C ILE A 60 -1.94 -8.75 -24.06
N ARG A 61 -3.00 -8.68 -24.89
CA ARG A 61 -3.38 -9.77 -25.79
C ARG A 61 -2.29 -10.13 -26.82
N ARG A 62 -1.52 -9.14 -27.25
CA ARG A 62 -0.45 -9.30 -28.26
C ARG A 62 0.93 -9.49 -27.67
N ALA A 63 1.09 -9.26 -26.37
CA ALA A 63 2.38 -9.21 -25.70
C ALA A 63 3.02 -10.60 -25.57
N SER A 64 4.36 -10.63 -25.62
CA SER A 64 5.14 -11.78 -25.19
C SER A 64 4.92 -12.05 -23.69
N PRO A 65 5.20 -13.27 -23.16
CA PRO A 65 4.96 -13.59 -21.75
C PRO A 65 5.60 -12.57 -20.79
N ARG A 66 6.85 -12.17 -21.05
CA ARG A 66 7.56 -11.19 -20.22
C ARG A 66 6.90 -9.80 -20.24
N GLN A 67 6.50 -9.34 -21.43
CA GLN A 67 5.79 -8.06 -21.57
C GLN A 67 4.39 -8.13 -20.94
N ARG A 68 3.74 -9.29 -21.05
CA ARG A 68 2.41 -9.52 -20.44
C ARG A 68 2.47 -9.38 -18.92
N ALA A 69 3.47 -9.98 -18.27
CA ALA A 69 3.67 -9.81 -16.83
C ALA A 69 3.78 -8.32 -16.48
N GLU A 70 4.70 -7.58 -17.11
CA GLU A 70 4.91 -6.17 -16.80
C GLU A 70 3.67 -5.30 -17.12
N LEU A 71 2.99 -5.55 -18.23
CA LEU A 71 1.74 -4.84 -18.57
C LEU A 71 0.64 -5.12 -17.54
N SER A 72 0.50 -6.37 -17.09
CA SER A 72 -0.47 -6.73 -16.06
C SER A 72 -0.18 -6.00 -14.75
N ARG A 73 1.08 -5.92 -14.32
CA ARG A 73 1.49 -5.16 -13.15
C ARG A 73 1.14 -3.67 -13.28
N VAL A 74 1.44 -3.08 -14.43
CA VAL A 74 1.13 -1.67 -14.73
C VAL A 74 -0.39 -1.42 -14.73
N MET A 75 -1.17 -2.33 -15.31
CA MET A 75 -2.63 -2.25 -15.30
C MET A 75 -3.19 -2.34 -13.88
N ALA A 76 -2.66 -3.25 -13.07
CA ALA A 76 -3.06 -3.38 -11.67
C ALA A 76 -2.85 -2.07 -10.90
N GLU A 77 -1.65 -1.47 -11.03
CA GLU A 77 -1.35 -0.22 -10.36
C GLU A 77 -2.20 0.94 -10.91
N ALA A 78 -2.42 1.01 -12.23
CA ALA A 78 -3.26 2.05 -12.83
C ALA A 78 -4.71 1.98 -12.32
N TRP A 79 -5.32 0.80 -12.26
CA TRP A 79 -6.65 0.62 -11.67
C TRP A 79 -6.68 0.97 -10.19
N PHE A 80 -5.65 0.59 -9.44
CA PHE A 80 -5.52 0.95 -8.03
C PHE A 80 -5.48 2.48 -7.83
N ARG A 81 -4.70 3.20 -8.64
CA ARG A 81 -4.60 4.67 -8.61
C ARG A 81 -5.91 5.36 -8.99
N LEU A 82 -6.74 4.69 -9.79
CA LEU A 82 -8.10 5.15 -10.11
C LEU A 82 -9.14 4.83 -9.03
N GLY A 83 -8.77 4.09 -7.99
CA GLY A 83 -9.66 3.71 -6.89
C GLY A 83 -10.55 2.49 -7.16
N GLU A 84 -10.28 1.75 -8.23
CA GLU A 84 -11.03 0.56 -8.66
C GLU A 84 -10.38 -0.71 -8.10
N TYR A 85 -10.63 -1.00 -6.84
CA TYR A 85 -9.86 -1.99 -6.07
C TYR A 85 -10.17 -3.47 -6.37
N SER A 86 -11.23 -3.80 -7.10
CA SER A 86 -11.47 -5.17 -7.56
C SER A 86 -10.58 -5.56 -8.73
N LYS A 87 -10.28 -4.61 -9.62
CA LYS A 87 -9.51 -4.84 -10.84
C LYS A 87 -8.05 -5.22 -10.63
N PRO A 88 -7.30 -4.59 -9.69
CA PRO A 88 -5.92 -4.97 -9.42
C PRO A 88 -5.74 -6.46 -9.10
N LEU A 89 -6.72 -7.12 -8.49
CA LEU A 89 -6.62 -8.53 -8.13
C LEU A 89 -6.45 -9.42 -9.38
N ASP A 90 -7.32 -9.23 -10.37
CA ASP A 90 -7.29 -10.00 -11.62
C ASP A 90 -5.97 -9.81 -12.37
N TYR A 91 -5.46 -8.55 -12.40
CA TYR A 91 -4.22 -8.21 -13.10
C TYR A 91 -2.97 -8.69 -12.36
N LEU A 92 -2.95 -8.68 -11.03
CA LEU A 92 -1.83 -9.21 -10.27
C LEU A 92 -1.80 -10.74 -10.32
N ASP A 93 -2.97 -11.40 -10.37
CA ASP A 93 -3.04 -12.84 -10.64
C ASP A 93 -2.49 -13.16 -12.04
N ALA A 94 -2.84 -12.37 -13.06
CA ALA A 94 -2.29 -12.51 -14.40
C ALA A 94 -0.78 -12.22 -14.46
N PHE A 95 -0.28 -11.28 -13.66
CA PHE A 95 1.14 -11.00 -13.50
C PHE A 95 1.89 -12.24 -13.01
N VAL A 96 1.41 -12.89 -11.95
CA VAL A 96 2.01 -14.10 -11.39
C VAL A 96 1.93 -15.27 -12.39
N GLN A 97 0.78 -15.45 -13.05
CA GLN A 97 0.60 -16.50 -14.08
C GLN A 97 1.54 -16.31 -15.27
N ALA A 98 1.92 -15.08 -15.59
CA ALA A 98 2.89 -14.77 -16.64
C ALA A 98 4.37 -14.87 -16.17
N GLY A 99 4.61 -15.34 -14.95
CA GLY A 99 5.94 -15.56 -14.37
C GLY A 99 6.49 -14.36 -13.59
N GLY A 100 5.65 -13.38 -13.24
CA GLY A 100 6.03 -12.29 -12.36
C GLY A 100 6.11 -12.74 -10.90
N GLU A 101 7.00 -12.13 -10.14
CA GLU A 101 7.15 -12.36 -8.70
C GLU A 101 6.63 -11.15 -7.93
N MET A 102 5.75 -11.39 -6.97
CA MET A 102 5.18 -10.33 -6.14
C MET A 102 6.19 -9.86 -5.10
N GLY A 103 6.71 -8.66 -5.31
CA GLY A 103 7.50 -7.92 -4.32
C GLY A 103 6.61 -7.27 -3.24
N ARG A 104 7.20 -6.39 -2.43
CA ARG A 104 6.49 -5.68 -1.36
C ARG A 104 5.38 -4.77 -1.89
N ASP A 105 5.66 -4.06 -2.99
CA ASP A 105 4.72 -3.12 -3.59
C ASP A 105 3.49 -3.86 -4.15
N GLU A 106 3.68 -4.96 -4.87
CA GLU A 106 2.60 -5.79 -5.40
C GLU A 106 1.80 -6.46 -4.27
N ASN A 107 2.47 -6.94 -3.22
CA ASN A 107 1.78 -7.48 -2.04
C ASN A 107 0.93 -6.41 -1.34
N TYR A 108 1.40 -5.17 -1.26
CA TYR A 108 0.60 -4.06 -0.74
C TYR A 108 -0.62 -3.77 -1.62
N LEU A 109 -0.41 -3.63 -2.93
CA LEU A 109 -1.50 -3.39 -3.89
C LEU A 109 -2.59 -4.48 -3.80
N TYR A 110 -2.17 -5.74 -3.76
CA TYR A 110 -3.07 -6.89 -3.66
C TYR A 110 -3.80 -6.91 -2.31
N GLY A 111 -3.05 -6.81 -1.21
CA GLY A 111 -3.60 -6.83 0.13
C GLY A 111 -4.54 -5.65 0.41
N PHE A 112 -4.18 -4.43 0.00
CA PHE A 112 -5.05 -3.28 0.15
C PHE A 112 -6.32 -3.39 -0.73
N SER A 113 -6.20 -3.96 -1.93
CA SER A 113 -7.36 -4.24 -2.79
C SER A 113 -8.32 -5.25 -2.18
N LEU A 114 -7.79 -6.31 -1.56
CA LEU A 114 -8.58 -7.26 -0.77
C LEU A 114 -9.26 -6.58 0.43
N TYR A 115 -8.53 -5.74 1.16
CA TYR A 115 -9.07 -4.96 2.27
C TYR A 115 -10.24 -4.08 1.82
N ARG A 116 -10.09 -3.35 0.69
CA ARG A 116 -11.14 -2.47 0.14
C ARG A 116 -12.34 -3.22 -0.41
N THR A 117 -12.18 -4.50 -0.75
CA THR A 117 -13.26 -5.42 -1.15
C THR A 117 -13.79 -6.29 0.00
N ALA A 118 -13.45 -5.93 1.25
CA ALA A 118 -13.90 -6.58 2.49
C ALA A 118 -13.46 -8.06 2.66
N ARG A 119 -12.39 -8.47 2.01
CA ARG A 119 -11.76 -9.80 2.15
C ARG A 119 -10.62 -9.72 3.17
N TYR A 120 -10.96 -9.48 4.44
CA TYR A 120 -9.99 -9.08 5.48
C TYR A 120 -8.98 -10.17 5.84
N ASP A 121 -9.40 -11.43 5.90
CA ASP A 121 -8.50 -12.55 6.22
C ASP A 121 -7.43 -12.74 5.15
N ASP A 122 -7.84 -12.72 3.88
CA ASP A 122 -6.92 -12.78 2.74
C ASP A 122 -6.02 -11.53 2.70
N ALA A 123 -6.59 -10.34 2.94
CA ALA A 123 -5.86 -9.08 2.95
C ALA A 123 -4.71 -9.10 3.97
N ALA A 124 -4.94 -9.65 5.17
CA ALA A 124 -3.94 -9.72 6.22
C ALA A 124 -2.69 -10.50 5.79
N GLU A 125 -2.85 -11.57 5.01
CA GLU A 125 -1.72 -12.34 4.50
C GLU A 125 -0.79 -11.50 3.62
N TYR A 126 -1.37 -10.76 2.66
CA TYR A 126 -0.59 -9.96 1.70
C TYR A 126 -0.05 -8.68 2.33
N LEU A 127 -0.83 -7.99 3.16
CA LEU A 127 -0.37 -6.79 3.87
C LEU A 127 0.81 -7.12 4.78
N ARG A 128 0.82 -8.28 5.44
CA ARG A 128 1.96 -8.73 6.25
C ARG A 128 3.23 -8.91 5.41
N LYS A 129 3.12 -9.42 4.18
CA LYS A 129 4.25 -9.57 3.25
C LYS A 129 4.78 -8.21 2.76
N ALA A 130 3.97 -7.18 2.77
CA ALA A 130 4.36 -5.82 2.41
C ALA A 130 5.16 -5.11 3.52
N CYS A 131 5.02 -5.53 4.78
CA CYS A 131 5.80 -5.00 5.90
C CYS A 131 7.25 -5.50 5.85
N GLY A 132 8.18 -4.81 6.55
CA GLY A 132 9.55 -5.31 6.75
C GLY A 132 10.67 -4.32 6.44
N ALA A 133 10.35 -3.05 6.16
CA ALA A 133 11.31 -1.96 6.04
C ALA A 133 10.86 -0.75 6.87
N ASP A 134 11.76 0.18 7.10
CA ASP A 134 11.43 1.46 7.72
C ASP A 134 11.06 2.47 6.62
N ASP A 135 9.81 2.39 6.17
CA ASP A 135 9.27 3.22 5.09
C ASP A 135 7.76 3.45 5.21
N ALA A 136 7.25 4.38 4.41
CA ALA A 136 5.83 4.71 4.36
C ALA A 136 4.96 3.51 3.95
N LEU A 137 5.48 2.60 3.15
CA LEU A 137 4.76 1.40 2.72
C LEU A 137 4.48 0.49 3.93
N THR A 138 5.49 0.22 4.75
CA THR A 138 5.32 -0.58 5.98
C THR A 138 4.36 0.08 6.95
N GLN A 139 4.43 1.42 7.12
CA GLN A 139 3.49 2.14 7.98
C GLN A 139 2.04 1.94 7.52
N ASN A 140 1.76 2.16 6.24
CA ASN A 140 0.43 1.98 5.68
C ASN A 140 -0.04 0.52 5.74
N ALA A 141 0.84 -0.42 5.38
CA ALA A 141 0.53 -1.85 5.41
C ALA A 141 0.19 -2.33 6.82
N SER A 142 0.99 -1.95 7.82
CA SER A 142 0.77 -2.32 9.23
C SER A 142 -0.53 -1.75 9.77
N TYR A 143 -0.88 -0.53 9.39
CA TYR A 143 -2.12 0.10 9.82
C TYR A 143 -3.35 -0.65 9.29
N HIS A 144 -3.39 -0.96 7.99
CA HIS A 144 -4.50 -1.73 7.40
C HIS A 144 -4.51 -3.20 7.86
N LEU A 145 -3.34 -3.78 8.10
CA LEU A 145 -3.19 -5.11 8.68
C LEU A 145 -3.81 -5.17 10.08
N ALA A 146 -3.60 -4.13 10.90
CA ALA A 146 -4.22 -4.03 12.22
C ALA A 146 -5.76 -4.00 12.13
N ASP A 147 -6.33 -3.25 11.19
CA ASP A 147 -7.79 -3.22 10.99
C ASP A 147 -8.32 -4.59 10.49
N CYS A 148 -7.59 -5.28 9.61
CA CYS A 148 -7.94 -6.64 9.20
C CYS A 148 -8.02 -7.57 10.41
N TYR A 149 -7.03 -7.58 11.29
CA TYR A 149 -7.03 -8.41 12.49
C TYR A 149 -8.14 -8.03 13.47
N LEU A 150 -8.45 -6.73 13.63
CA LEU A 150 -9.58 -6.31 14.47
C LEU A 150 -10.91 -6.89 13.95
N ARG A 151 -11.12 -6.86 12.64
CA ARG A 151 -12.34 -7.40 12.01
C ARG A 151 -12.41 -8.91 12.12
N GLY A 152 -11.27 -9.59 12.08
CA GLY A 152 -11.15 -11.03 12.35
C GLY A 152 -11.23 -11.40 13.83
N GLY A 153 -11.27 -10.41 14.74
CA GLY A 153 -11.34 -10.64 16.19
C GLY A 153 -9.98 -10.91 16.87
N ASP A 154 -8.88 -10.91 16.13
CA ASP A 154 -7.54 -11.09 16.66
C ASP A 154 -6.95 -9.77 17.18
N LYS A 155 -7.42 -9.37 18.39
CA LYS A 155 -6.96 -8.14 19.03
C LYS A 155 -5.47 -8.14 19.36
N GLN A 156 -4.85 -9.31 19.56
CA GLN A 156 -3.43 -9.40 19.89
C GLN A 156 -2.56 -9.04 18.67
N GLN A 157 -2.87 -9.61 17.51
CA GLN A 157 -2.18 -9.28 16.26
C GLN A 157 -2.46 -7.83 15.82
N ALA A 158 -3.69 -7.37 16.01
CA ALA A 158 -4.06 -5.97 15.75
C ALA A 158 -3.21 -5.00 16.57
N MET A 159 -3.06 -5.26 17.87
CA MET A 159 -2.27 -4.45 18.79
C MET A 159 -0.80 -4.35 18.32
N GLN A 160 -0.19 -5.47 17.95
CA GLN A 160 1.19 -5.49 17.44
C GLN A 160 1.34 -4.69 16.13
N SER A 161 0.37 -4.81 15.23
CA SER A 161 0.37 -4.10 13.96
C SER A 161 0.17 -2.59 14.14
N PHE A 162 -0.70 -2.16 15.06
CA PHE A 162 -0.85 -0.75 15.43
C PHE A 162 0.42 -0.20 16.11
N ALA A 163 1.08 -0.99 16.96
CA ALA A 163 2.36 -0.59 17.55
C ALA A 163 3.41 -0.31 16.46
N MET A 164 3.49 -1.17 15.44
CA MET A 164 4.39 -0.97 14.30
C MET A 164 4.05 0.32 13.53
N ALA A 165 2.78 0.52 13.17
CA ALA A 165 2.33 1.71 12.44
C ALA A 165 2.55 3.01 13.23
N SER A 166 2.40 2.98 14.56
CA SER A 166 2.54 4.13 15.45
C SER A 166 3.97 4.59 15.69
N ASN A 167 4.95 3.73 15.43
CA ASN A 167 6.36 4.05 15.60
C ASN A 167 7.01 4.64 14.35
N ALA A 168 6.33 4.61 13.22
CA ALA A 168 6.79 5.21 11.98
C ALA A 168 6.25 6.65 11.83
N GLU A 169 7.08 7.55 11.28
CA GLU A 169 6.79 8.99 11.24
C GLU A 169 6.52 9.50 9.79
N PHE A 170 6.21 8.60 8.85
CA PHE A 170 6.00 8.95 7.44
C PHE A 170 4.64 9.62 7.19
N ASP A 171 3.60 9.16 7.89
CA ASP A 171 2.25 9.75 7.90
C ASP A 171 1.80 9.98 9.35
N SER A 172 1.71 11.25 9.74
CA SER A 172 1.36 11.64 11.11
C SER A 172 -0.08 11.30 11.49
N ALA A 173 -1.00 11.28 10.53
CA ALA A 173 -2.40 10.93 10.80
C ALA A 173 -2.52 9.43 11.08
N ILE A 174 -1.82 8.59 10.32
CA ILE A 174 -1.72 7.15 10.58
C ILE A 174 -1.04 6.89 11.92
N ALA A 175 0.08 7.58 12.20
CA ALA A 175 0.82 7.41 13.46
C ALA A 175 -0.06 7.76 14.67
N GLU A 176 -0.83 8.87 14.61
CA GLU A 176 -1.75 9.28 15.67
C GLU A 176 -2.84 8.22 15.90
N ASP A 177 -3.55 7.83 14.84
CA ASP A 177 -4.64 6.87 14.93
C ASP A 177 -4.14 5.50 15.45
N ALA A 178 -3.01 5.04 14.92
CA ALA A 178 -2.38 3.80 15.36
C ALA A 178 -1.96 3.83 16.83
N LEU A 179 -1.37 4.94 17.30
CA LEU A 179 -0.94 5.07 18.69
C LEU A 179 -2.12 5.04 19.65
N PHE A 180 -3.22 5.71 19.30
CA PHE A 180 -4.45 5.67 20.10
C PHE A 180 -5.01 4.24 20.20
N ASN A 181 -5.14 3.55 19.06
CA ASN A 181 -5.67 2.18 19.01
C ASN A 181 -4.74 1.18 19.72
N TYR A 182 -3.43 1.37 19.60
CA TYR A 182 -2.44 0.59 20.35
C TYR A 182 -2.64 0.74 21.85
N GLY A 183 -2.73 1.97 22.36
CA GLY A 183 -2.96 2.23 23.79
C GLY A 183 -4.29 1.67 24.31
N LYS A 184 -5.35 1.79 23.50
CA LYS A 184 -6.67 1.23 23.80
C LYS A 184 -6.62 -0.31 23.90
N LEU A 185 -5.99 -0.97 22.95
CA LEU A 185 -5.86 -2.44 22.94
C LEU A 185 -4.95 -2.94 24.06
N GLN A 186 -3.89 -2.21 24.41
CA GLN A 186 -3.07 -2.50 25.58
C GLN A 186 -3.91 -2.47 26.88
N TYR A 187 -4.83 -1.51 27.02
CA TYR A 187 -5.75 -1.48 28.14
C TYR A 187 -6.72 -2.66 28.14
N GLU A 188 -7.33 -2.96 26.99
CA GLU A 188 -8.32 -4.05 26.86
C GLU A 188 -7.72 -5.45 27.09
N LEU A 189 -6.49 -5.68 26.63
CA LEU A 189 -5.82 -6.98 26.69
C LEU A 189 -4.93 -7.16 27.93
N GLY A 190 -4.74 -6.12 28.71
CA GLY A 190 -3.75 -6.07 29.79
C GLY A 190 -3.99 -7.08 30.94
N GLY A 191 -5.20 -7.63 31.07
CA GLY A 191 -5.50 -8.69 32.03
C GLY A 191 -5.13 -8.34 33.50
N GLY A 192 -5.23 -7.07 33.85
CA GLY A 192 -4.82 -6.55 35.17
C GLY A 192 -3.40 -5.95 35.21
N ARG A 193 -2.66 -5.98 34.12
CA ARG A 193 -1.34 -5.36 33.98
C ARG A 193 -1.45 -4.11 33.13
N PHE A 194 -1.68 -2.96 33.72
CA PHE A 194 -2.00 -1.72 33.00
C PHE A 194 -0.79 -0.81 32.74
N ASN A 195 0.41 -1.13 33.25
CA ASN A 195 1.59 -0.26 33.11
C ASN A 195 1.94 0.10 31.67
N GLU A 196 1.87 -0.87 30.77
CA GLU A 196 2.15 -0.65 29.34
C GLU A 196 1.06 0.24 28.71
N ALA A 197 -0.21 0.01 29.01
CA ALA A 197 -1.31 0.87 28.57
C ALA A 197 -1.12 2.32 29.05
N ILE A 198 -0.74 2.50 30.32
CA ILE A 198 -0.45 3.81 30.92
C ILE A 198 0.68 4.51 30.16
N GLN A 199 1.78 3.82 29.87
CA GLN A 199 2.91 4.39 29.13
C GLN A 199 2.48 4.84 27.72
N VAL A 200 1.79 3.99 26.97
CA VAL A 200 1.35 4.28 25.59
C VAL A 200 0.34 5.43 25.57
N LEU A 201 -0.65 5.42 26.46
CA LEU A 201 -1.67 6.47 26.51
C LEU A 201 -1.10 7.82 26.98
N ASN A 202 -0.13 7.83 27.91
CA ASN A 202 0.60 9.05 28.28
C ASN A 202 1.40 9.60 27.10
N ARG A 203 2.09 8.73 26.34
CA ARG A 203 2.77 9.12 25.09
C ARG A 203 1.79 9.76 24.10
N TYR A 204 0.60 9.16 23.93
CA TYR A 204 -0.43 9.71 23.07
C TYR A 204 -0.86 11.11 23.47
N VAL A 205 -1.22 11.30 24.76
CA VAL A 205 -1.67 12.60 25.28
C VAL A 205 -0.57 13.68 25.16
N ALA A 206 0.70 13.30 25.33
CA ALA A 206 1.83 14.20 25.21
C ALA A 206 2.11 14.59 23.76
N GLN A 207 2.07 13.64 22.83
CA GLN A 207 2.37 13.87 21.41
C GLN A 207 1.22 14.57 20.68
N TYR A 208 -0.03 14.30 21.05
CA TYR A 208 -1.22 14.79 20.34
C TYR A 208 -2.19 15.55 21.24
N PRO A 209 -1.74 16.62 21.97
CA PRO A 209 -2.56 17.31 22.99
C PRO A 209 -3.81 17.98 22.43
N SER A 210 -3.84 18.28 21.13
CA SER A 210 -4.98 18.90 20.44
C SER A 210 -5.91 17.89 19.75
N SER A 211 -5.64 16.60 19.87
CA SER A 211 -6.47 15.58 19.24
C SER A 211 -7.87 15.52 19.90
N PRO A 212 -8.94 15.33 19.11
CA PRO A 212 -10.28 15.12 19.66
C PRO A 212 -10.38 13.86 20.54
N ARG A 213 -9.44 12.92 20.41
CA ARG A 213 -9.39 11.68 21.19
C ARG A 213 -8.67 11.80 22.53
N VAL A 214 -8.05 12.95 22.83
CA VAL A 214 -7.33 13.17 24.12
C VAL A 214 -8.23 12.94 25.31
N ARG A 215 -9.50 13.35 25.24
CA ARG A 215 -10.46 13.11 26.30
C ARG A 215 -10.61 11.60 26.60
N THR A 216 -10.86 10.81 25.56
CA THR A 216 -11.02 9.35 25.69
C THR A 216 -9.72 8.69 26.18
N ALA A 217 -8.55 9.14 25.69
CA ALA A 217 -7.26 8.65 26.18
C ALA A 217 -7.06 8.91 27.67
N LYS A 218 -7.45 10.10 28.16
CA LYS A 218 -7.40 10.43 29.61
C LYS A 218 -8.39 9.61 30.43
N GLU A 219 -9.59 9.33 29.91
CA GLU A 219 -10.56 8.44 30.55
C GLU A 219 -10.00 7.00 30.69
N LEU A 220 -9.35 6.48 29.64
CA LEU A 220 -8.67 5.17 29.69
C LEU A 220 -7.48 5.18 30.67
N LEU A 221 -6.70 6.28 30.73
CA LEU A 221 -5.62 6.45 31.68
C LEU A 221 -6.13 6.42 33.13
N ALA A 222 -7.18 7.18 33.42
CA ALA A 222 -7.77 7.20 34.76
C ALA A 222 -8.25 5.79 35.16
N ALA A 223 -8.89 5.07 34.24
CA ALA A 223 -9.31 3.70 34.49
C ALA A 223 -8.11 2.74 34.70
N ALA A 224 -7.04 2.92 33.92
CA ALA A 224 -5.82 2.12 34.04
C ALA A 224 -5.11 2.35 35.38
N TYR A 225 -4.97 3.61 35.84
CA TYR A 225 -4.42 3.95 37.14
C TYR A 225 -5.28 3.38 38.27
N TYR A 226 -6.60 3.56 38.19
CA TYR A 226 -7.52 3.02 39.18
C TYR A 226 -7.40 1.50 39.33
N ASN A 227 -7.41 0.79 38.18
CA ASN A 227 -7.35 -0.67 38.15
C ASN A 227 -5.96 -1.24 38.50
N SER A 228 -4.89 -0.46 38.30
CA SER A 228 -3.53 -0.84 38.71
C SER A 228 -3.24 -0.56 40.23
N HIS A 229 -4.19 0.04 40.94
CA HIS A 229 -3.98 0.55 42.30
C HIS A 229 -2.85 1.58 42.42
N ASN A 230 -2.47 2.22 41.32
CA ASN A 230 -1.51 3.32 41.28
C ASN A 230 -2.29 4.63 41.43
N TYR A 231 -2.41 5.13 42.66
CA TYR A 231 -3.13 6.35 42.97
C TYR A 231 -2.23 7.59 43.12
N ASP A 232 -0.92 7.48 42.89
CA ASP A 232 0.07 8.55 43.05
C ASP A 232 0.20 9.44 41.81
#